data_c45751b48f0e249e1470e718f3689079
#
_entry.id   c45751b48f0e249e1470e718f3689079
#
_cell.length_a   1.000
_cell.length_b   1.000
_cell.length_c   1.000
_cell.angle_alpha   90.00
_cell.angle_beta   90.00
_cell.angle_gamma   90.00
#
_symmetry.space_group_name_H-M   'P 1'
#
loop_
_entity.id
_entity.type
_entity.pdbx_description
1 polymer ?
#
loop_
_entity_poly.entity_id
_entity_poly.type
_entity_poly.pdbx_seq_one_letter_code
_entity_poly.pdbx_strand_id
1 'polypeptide(L)'
;MAQIQVLDSHTAELIAAGEVVERPSSVVKELCENAIDAGAAHISVTIRRGGVELIEVSDDGTGIEAESVPTAFLRHATSKIRTQEDLEATSASQLDDIRTLGFRGEALASIASVAHVELLTKTKDDEFACLYRISGGAEQSFEAGARGVGTTITVKNLFYNTPARKKFLKT
;
A
#
# COMPACT_ATOMS: atom_id res chain seq x y z
N MET A 1 -24.16 -9.71 -29.17
CA MET A 1 -22.81 -9.55 -29.74
C MET A 1 -21.87 -8.96 -28.68
N ALA A 2 -20.77 -9.61 -28.48
CA ALA A 2 -19.81 -9.15 -27.51
C ALA A 2 -19.11 -7.88 -28.03
N GLN A 3 -19.13 -6.84 -27.22
CA GLN A 3 -18.40 -5.63 -27.52
C GLN A 3 -17.12 -5.61 -26.68
N ILE A 4 -16.02 -5.29 -27.32
CA ILE A 4 -14.78 -5.07 -26.62
C ILE A 4 -14.87 -3.69 -26.02
N GLN A 5 -14.86 -3.63 -24.69
CA GLN A 5 -14.87 -2.36 -23.96
C GLN A 5 -13.51 -2.12 -23.36
N VAL A 6 -13.04 -0.88 -23.50
CA VAL A 6 -11.83 -0.44 -22.82
C VAL A 6 -12.23 -0.08 -21.38
N LEU A 7 -11.64 -0.77 -20.42
CA LEU A 7 -11.88 -0.46 -19.02
C LEU A 7 -11.23 0.88 -18.69
N ASP A 8 -11.92 1.70 -17.90
CA ASP A 8 -11.29 2.91 -17.38
C ASP A 8 -10.23 2.55 -16.33
N SER A 9 -9.35 3.50 -16.00
CA SER A 9 -8.26 3.28 -15.06
C SER A 9 -8.75 2.80 -13.71
N HIS A 10 -9.86 3.37 -13.23
CA HIS A 10 -10.40 3.02 -11.92
C HIS A 10 -10.91 1.58 -11.90
N THR A 11 -11.64 1.18 -12.94
CA THR A 11 -12.15 -0.19 -13.04
C THR A 11 -11.01 -1.19 -13.13
N ALA A 12 -9.99 -0.89 -13.92
CA ALA A 12 -8.81 -1.74 -14.04
C ALA A 12 -8.08 -1.87 -12.70
N GLU A 13 -7.97 -0.79 -11.95
CA GLU A 13 -7.36 -0.80 -10.62
C GLU A 13 -8.16 -1.65 -9.64
N LEU A 14 -9.49 -1.59 -9.68
CA LEU A 14 -10.33 -2.40 -8.81
C LEU A 14 -10.21 -3.88 -9.13
N ILE A 15 -10.08 -4.24 -10.40
CA ILE A 15 -9.87 -5.62 -10.82
C ILE A 15 -8.51 -6.12 -10.33
N ALA A 16 -7.46 -5.33 -10.52
CA ALA A 16 -6.12 -5.66 -10.06
C ALA A 16 -6.08 -5.77 -8.54
N ALA A 17 -6.75 -4.87 -7.82
CA ALA A 17 -6.86 -4.95 -6.37
C ALA A 17 -7.53 -6.25 -5.94
N GLY A 18 -8.52 -6.72 -6.71
CA GLY A 18 -9.19 -7.98 -6.45
C GLY A 18 -8.26 -9.19 -6.51
N GLU A 19 -7.22 -9.12 -7.31
CA GLU A 19 -6.23 -10.19 -7.40
C GLU A 19 -5.25 -10.16 -6.24
N VAL A 20 -4.87 -8.96 -5.77
CA VAL A 20 -3.90 -8.78 -4.69
C VAL A 20 -4.59 -8.80 -3.32
N VAL A 21 -5.77 -8.21 -3.22
CA VAL A 21 -6.52 -8.05 -1.97
C VAL A 21 -7.82 -8.82 -2.05
N GLU A 22 -7.75 -10.13 -1.84
CA GLU A 22 -8.94 -10.99 -1.86
C GLU A 22 -9.73 -10.89 -0.57
N ARG A 23 -9.05 -10.75 0.55
CA ARG A 23 -9.65 -10.79 1.88
C ARG A 23 -8.80 -10.00 2.87
N PRO A 24 -9.35 -9.68 4.04
CA PRO A 24 -8.59 -8.94 5.06
C PRO A 24 -7.27 -9.58 5.44
N SER A 25 -7.20 -10.92 5.49
CA SER A 25 -5.94 -11.60 5.82
C SER A 25 -4.83 -11.30 4.81
N SER A 26 -5.17 -11.09 3.56
CA SER A 26 -4.19 -10.70 2.53
C SER A 26 -3.60 -9.32 2.83
N VAL A 27 -4.42 -8.39 3.29
CA VAL A 27 -3.98 -7.05 3.69
C VAL A 27 -3.02 -7.15 4.87
N VAL A 28 -3.39 -7.90 5.91
CA VAL A 28 -2.55 -8.08 7.09
C VAL A 28 -1.20 -8.66 6.69
N LYS A 29 -1.21 -9.68 5.85
CA LYS A 29 0.02 -10.32 5.38
C LYS A 29 0.93 -9.32 4.67
N GLU A 30 0.40 -8.55 3.74
CA GLU A 30 1.19 -7.57 2.98
C GLU A 30 1.77 -6.49 3.88
N LEU A 31 0.98 -5.97 4.81
CA LEU A 31 1.45 -4.93 5.72
C LEU A 31 2.51 -5.46 6.68
N CYS A 32 2.35 -6.70 7.16
CA CYS A 32 3.36 -7.32 8.01
C CYS A 32 4.65 -7.61 7.24
N GLU A 33 4.56 -8.05 6.01
CA GLU A 33 5.74 -8.26 5.16
C GLU A 33 6.49 -6.95 4.94
N ASN A 34 5.78 -5.86 4.72
CA ASN A 34 6.40 -4.54 4.58
C ASN A 34 7.14 -4.15 5.85
N ALA A 35 6.56 -4.41 7.01
CA ALA A 35 7.19 -4.13 8.31
C ALA A 35 8.46 -4.95 8.50
N ILE A 36 8.42 -6.22 8.15
CA ILE A 36 9.58 -7.12 8.24
C ILE A 36 10.70 -6.62 7.33
N ASP A 37 10.37 -6.22 6.12
CA ASP A 37 11.36 -5.71 5.17
C ASP A 37 11.95 -4.37 5.59
N ALA A 38 11.21 -3.60 6.36
CA ALA A 38 11.71 -2.36 6.95
C ALA A 38 12.62 -2.61 8.15
N GLY A 39 12.87 -3.88 8.48
CA GLY A 39 13.76 -4.26 9.58
C GLY A 39 13.14 -4.05 10.95
N ALA A 40 11.81 -4.10 11.06
CA ALA A 40 11.13 -3.90 12.33
C ALA A 40 11.49 -4.99 13.33
N ALA A 41 11.79 -4.58 14.57
CA ALA A 41 11.99 -5.49 15.68
C ALA A 41 10.65 -5.81 16.35
N HIS A 42 9.69 -4.89 16.27
CA HIS A 42 8.37 -5.03 16.88
C HIS A 42 7.30 -4.65 15.86
N ILE A 43 6.28 -5.49 15.76
CA ILE A 43 5.14 -5.26 14.89
C ILE A 43 3.88 -5.46 15.73
N SER A 44 2.99 -4.47 15.69
CA SER A 44 1.73 -4.50 16.39
C SER A 44 0.60 -4.52 15.37
N VAL A 45 -0.35 -5.44 15.53
CA VAL A 45 -1.48 -5.58 14.62
C VAL A 45 -2.77 -5.42 15.40
N THR A 46 -3.64 -4.52 14.94
CA THR A 46 -4.97 -4.31 15.51
C THR A 46 -6.00 -4.58 14.43
N ILE A 47 -7.01 -5.37 14.75
CA ILE A 47 -8.05 -5.74 13.79
C ILE A 47 -9.42 -5.57 14.46
N ARG A 48 -10.36 -4.99 13.72
CA ARG A 48 -11.75 -4.88 14.16
C ARG A 48 -12.68 -5.44 13.09
N ARG A 49 -13.69 -6.17 13.52
CA ARG A 49 -14.70 -6.82 12.65
C ARG A 49 -14.07 -7.63 11.53
N GLY A 50 -13.17 -8.53 11.92
CA GLY A 50 -12.50 -9.43 10.97
C GLY A 50 -11.60 -8.71 9.96
N GLY A 51 -11.26 -7.44 10.24
CA GLY A 51 -10.42 -6.63 9.35
C GLY A 51 -11.19 -5.81 8.35
N VAL A 52 -12.52 -5.93 8.26
CA VAL A 52 -13.32 -5.13 7.33
C VAL A 52 -13.45 -3.69 7.84
N GLU A 53 -13.65 -3.52 9.13
CA GLU A 53 -13.77 -2.19 9.73
C GLU A 53 -12.40 -1.53 9.90
N LEU A 54 -11.43 -2.27 10.43
CA LEU A 54 -10.12 -1.73 10.74
C LEU A 54 -9.05 -2.80 10.68
N ILE A 55 -7.95 -2.47 10.02
CA ILE A 55 -6.68 -3.17 10.11
C ILE A 55 -5.63 -2.10 10.36
N GLU A 56 -4.87 -2.23 11.44
CA GLU A 56 -3.79 -1.31 11.73
C GLU A 56 -2.52 -2.10 12.02
N VAL A 57 -1.47 -1.82 11.28
CA VAL A 57 -0.17 -2.44 11.49
C VAL A 57 0.84 -1.34 11.80
N SER A 58 1.42 -1.41 12.98
CA SER A 58 2.40 -0.45 13.47
C SER A 58 3.73 -1.17 13.67
N ASP A 59 4.82 -0.57 13.20
CA ASP A 59 6.14 -1.15 13.31
C ASP A 59 7.17 -0.10 13.73
N ASP A 60 8.33 -0.58 14.19
CA ASP A 60 9.47 0.24 14.55
C ASP A 60 10.63 0.08 13.57
N GLY A 61 10.32 -0.20 12.31
CA GLY A 61 11.31 -0.30 11.25
C GLY A 61 11.88 1.05 10.84
N THR A 62 12.54 1.07 9.68
CA THR A 62 13.24 2.27 9.20
C THR A 62 12.33 3.43 8.82
N GLY A 63 11.05 3.19 8.62
CA GLY A 63 10.12 4.21 8.12
C GLY A 63 10.25 4.43 6.63
N ILE A 64 9.42 5.33 6.12
CA ILE A 64 9.42 5.74 4.71
C ILE A 64 9.71 7.23 4.65
N GLU A 65 10.63 7.65 3.80
CA GLU A 65 10.91 9.06 3.61
C GLU A 65 9.66 9.80 3.13
N ALA A 66 9.38 10.96 3.69
CA ALA A 66 8.17 11.73 3.38
C ALA A 66 7.97 11.93 1.89
N GLU A 67 9.03 12.25 1.18
CA GLU A 67 8.98 12.47 -0.27
C GLU A 67 8.64 11.21 -1.06
N SER A 68 8.85 10.04 -0.49
CA SER A 68 8.55 8.75 -1.13
C SER A 68 7.15 8.23 -0.82
N VAL A 69 6.45 8.81 0.16
CA VAL A 69 5.16 8.33 0.62
C VAL A 69 4.09 8.32 -0.49
N PRO A 70 3.85 9.43 -1.20
CA PRO A 70 2.85 9.39 -2.27
C PRO A 70 3.18 8.36 -3.35
N THR A 71 4.46 8.23 -3.68
CA THR A 71 4.92 7.27 -4.69
C THR A 71 4.63 5.84 -4.28
N ALA A 72 4.69 5.52 -2.98
CA ALA A 72 4.42 4.17 -2.48
C ALA A 72 2.99 3.72 -2.77
N PHE A 73 2.07 4.64 -2.99
CA PHE A 73 0.67 4.35 -3.28
C PHE A 73 0.33 4.44 -4.77
N LEU A 74 1.30 4.68 -5.62
CA LEU A 74 1.08 4.68 -7.06
C LEU A 74 1.25 3.28 -7.62
N ARG A 75 0.31 2.88 -8.49
CA ARG A 75 0.48 1.64 -9.23
C ARG A 75 1.68 1.79 -10.16
N HIS A 76 2.50 0.76 -10.23
CA HIS A 76 3.78 0.80 -10.96
C HIS A 76 4.77 1.78 -10.34
N ALA A 77 4.68 1.97 -9.02
CA ALA A 77 5.57 2.88 -8.29
C ALA A 77 7.05 2.50 -8.42
N THR A 78 7.32 1.26 -8.75
CA THR A 78 8.66 0.78 -8.94
C THR A 78 9.15 0.89 -10.35
N SER A 79 8.41 1.47 -11.23
CA SER A 79 8.96 1.81 -12.51
C SER A 79 9.93 2.98 -12.35
N LYS A 80 10.88 2.80 -11.44
CA LYS A 80 12.15 3.50 -11.48
C LYS A 80 12.85 3.13 -12.77
N ILE A 81 12.50 1.97 -13.32
CA ILE A 81 12.83 1.61 -14.68
C ILE A 81 11.74 2.21 -15.57
N ARG A 82 11.96 3.45 -16.00
CA ARG A 82 11.00 4.18 -16.83
C ARG A 82 11.32 4.10 -18.30
N THR A 83 12.57 3.80 -18.63
CA THR A 83 13.07 3.73 -20.00
C THR A 83 13.87 2.47 -20.17
N GLN A 84 14.09 2.10 -21.42
CA GLN A 84 14.95 0.98 -21.75
C GLN A 84 16.37 1.20 -21.28
N GLU A 85 16.84 2.43 -21.25
CA GLU A 85 18.15 2.79 -20.74
C GLU A 85 18.31 2.44 -19.27
N ASP A 86 17.27 2.69 -18.47
CA ASP A 86 17.28 2.33 -17.06
C ASP A 86 17.39 0.82 -16.89
N LEU A 87 16.71 0.04 -17.73
CA LEU A 87 16.80 -1.41 -17.71
C LEU A 87 18.22 -1.88 -18.04
N GLU A 88 18.81 -1.30 -19.07
CA GLU A 88 20.16 -1.68 -19.51
C GLU A 88 21.22 -1.33 -18.49
N ALA A 89 21.05 -0.25 -17.76
CA ALA A 89 21.97 0.21 -16.74
C ALA A 89 21.87 -0.57 -15.42
N THR A 90 20.83 -1.38 -15.25
CA THR A 90 20.54 -2.05 -14.00
C THR A 90 21.16 -3.44 -13.96
N SER A 91 21.92 -3.73 -12.89
CA SER A 91 22.48 -5.07 -12.68
C SER A 91 21.37 -6.05 -12.27
N ALA A 92 21.66 -7.36 -12.38
CA ALA A 92 20.70 -8.39 -12.02
C ALA A 92 20.23 -8.27 -10.56
N SER A 93 21.14 -7.95 -9.64
CA SER A 93 20.77 -7.77 -8.22
C SER A 93 19.87 -6.56 -8.02
N GLN A 94 20.13 -5.48 -8.74
CA GLN A 94 19.29 -4.30 -8.69
C GLN A 94 17.90 -4.58 -9.29
N LEU A 95 17.82 -5.40 -10.33
CA LEU A 95 16.55 -5.81 -10.91
C LEU A 95 15.71 -6.61 -9.93
N ASP A 96 16.35 -7.50 -9.15
CA ASP A 96 15.64 -8.28 -8.15
C ASP A 96 15.11 -7.38 -7.03
N ASP A 97 15.90 -6.41 -6.57
CA ASP A 97 15.47 -5.45 -5.56
C ASP A 97 14.30 -4.60 -6.06
N ILE A 98 14.40 -4.11 -7.29
CA ILE A 98 13.36 -3.31 -7.92
C ILE A 98 12.09 -4.13 -8.05
N ARG A 99 12.19 -5.38 -8.46
CA ARG A 99 11.05 -6.27 -8.63
C ARG A 99 10.32 -6.51 -7.30
N THR A 100 11.09 -6.74 -6.23
CA THR A 100 10.54 -6.92 -4.89
C THR A 100 9.81 -5.65 -4.43
N LEU A 101 10.44 -4.49 -4.59
CA LEU A 101 9.83 -3.21 -4.25
C LEU A 101 8.60 -2.94 -5.11
N GLY A 102 8.62 -3.36 -6.40
CA GLY A 102 7.52 -3.19 -7.31
C GLY A 102 6.27 -3.90 -6.88
N PHE A 103 6.41 -5.12 -6.50
CA PHE A 103 5.30 -5.92 -6.03
C PHE A 103 4.66 -5.30 -4.79
N ARG A 104 5.46 -4.85 -3.84
CA ARG A 104 4.95 -4.24 -2.61
C ARG A 104 4.32 -2.88 -2.85
N GLY A 105 4.90 -2.07 -3.73
CA GLY A 105 4.32 -0.80 -4.13
C GLY A 105 2.95 -0.98 -4.74
N GLU A 106 2.77 -2.02 -5.55
CA GLU A 106 1.47 -2.33 -6.14
C GLU A 106 0.47 -2.80 -5.10
N ALA A 107 0.91 -3.54 -4.07
CA ALA A 107 0.03 -3.99 -2.99
C ALA A 107 -0.58 -2.81 -2.24
N LEU A 108 0.23 -1.81 -1.89
CA LEU A 108 -0.27 -0.61 -1.21
C LEU A 108 -1.27 0.15 -2.09
N ALA A 109 -0.97 0.31 -3.37
CA ALA A 109 -1.88 0.96 -4.31
C ALA A 109 -3.19 0.20 -4.42
N SER A 110 -3.13 -1.13 -4.45
CA SER A 110 -4.32 -1.98 -4.53
C SER A 110 -5.17 -1.87 -3.28
N ILE A 111 -4.55 -1.88 -2.11
CA ILE A 111 -5.27 -1.69 -0.83
C ILE A 111 -5.94 -0.32 -0.80
N ALA A 112 -5.22 0.72 -1.17
CA ALA A 112 -5.73 2.09 -1.15
C ALA A 112 -6.91 2.28 -2.11
N SER A 113 -6.97 1.52 -3.20
CA SER A 113 -8.05 1.63 -4.16
C SER A 113 -9.39 1.10 -3.64
N VAL A 114 -9.38 0.25 -2.60
CA VAL A 114 -10.59 -0.39 -2.04
C VAL A 114 -10.82 -0.07 -0.57
N ALA A 115 -10.12 0.92 -0.02
CA ALA A 115 -10.22 1.26 1.40
C ALA A 115 -9.88 2.72 1.64
N HIS A 116 -10.08 3.15 2.89
CA HIS A 116 -9.55 4.42 3.39
C HIS A 116 -8.26 4.09 4.12
N VAL A 117 -7.14 4.66 3.70
CA VAL A 117 -5.84 4.34 4.26
C VAL A 117 -5.18 5.58 4.85
N GLU A 118 -4.63 5.42 6.05
CA GLU A 118 -3.77 6.42 6.68
C GLU A 118 -2.40 5.80 6.87
N LEU A 119 -1.36 6.53 6.47
CA LEU A 119 0.01 6.11 6.67
C LEU A 119 0.73 7.18 7.47
N LEU A 120 1.20 6.79 8.65
CA LEU A 120 1.99 7.66 9.53
C LEU A 120 3.38 7.07 9.61
N THR A 121 4.39 7.80 9.18
CA THR A 121 5.74 7.27 9.08
C THR A 121 6.79 8.31 9.44
N LYS A 122 7.92 7.83 9.94
CA LYS A 122 9.06 8.69 10.23
C LYS A 122 10.34 7.87 10.07
N THR A 123 11.33 8.46 9.39
CA THR A 123 12.67 7.89 9.35
C THR A 123 13.54 8.57 10.42
N LYS A 124 14.71 8.02 10.68
CA LYS A 124 15.66 8.59 11.64
C LYS A 124 16.16 9.98 11.24
N ASP A 125 16.12 10.28 9.95
CA ASP A 125 16.60 11.55 9.41
C ASP A 125 15.52 12.63 9.32
N ASP A 126 14.25 12.24 9.52
CA ASP A 126 13.14 13.18 9.50
C ASP A 126 12.97 13.87 10.83
N GLU A 127 12.73 15.18 10.80
CA GLU A 127 12.44 15.96 12.01
C GLU A 127 11.03 15.64 12.53
N PHE A 128 10.06 15.50 11.61
CA PHE A 128 8.68 15.21 11.94
C PHE A 128 8.20 13.99 11.21
N ALA A 129 7.21 13.31 11.76
CA ALA A 129 6.52 12.25 11.06
C ALA A 129 5.67 12.85 9.94
N CYS A 130 5.32 12.01 8.98
CA CYS A 130 4.47 12.37 7.85
C CYS A 130 3.17 11.57 7.99
N LEU A 131 2.03 12.27 7.89
CA LEU A 131 0.71 11.65 7.90
C LEU A 131 0.07 11.82 6.53
N TYR A 132 -0.15 10.72 5.84
CA TYR A 132 -0.70 10.67 4.50
C TYR A 132 -2.03 9.93 4.52
N ARG A 133 -3.06 10.52 3.92
CA ARG A 133 -4.37 9.89 3.81
C ARG A 133 -4.76 9.75 2.35
N ILE A 134 -5.23 8.57 2.00
CA ILE A 134 -5.67 8.25 0.65
C ILE A 134 -6.94 7.39 0.76
N SER A 135 -7.91 7.64 -0.11
CA SER A 135 -9.18 6.92 -0.10
C SER A 135 -9.61 6.61 -1.53
N GLY A 136 -9.89 5.32 -1.80
CA GLY A 136 -10.28 4.89 -3.14
C GLY A 136 -9.26 5.27 -4.20
N GLY A 137 -7.99 5.32 -3.83
CA GLY A 137 -6.90 5.68 -4.73
C GLY A 137 -6.66 7.17 -4.89
N ALA A 138 -7.44 8.02 -4.21
CA ALA A 138 -7.32 9.48 -4.32
C ALA A 138 -6.72 10.06 -3.04
N GLU A 139 -5.63 10.79 -3.16
CA GLU A 139 -4.99 11.46 -2.03
C GLU A 139 -5.96 12.45 -1.38
N GLN A 140 -6.09 12.37 -0.06
CA GLN A 140 -6.95 13.25 0.73
C GLN A 140 -6.16 14.33 1.45
N SER A 141 -5.03 13.96 2.06
CA SER A 141 -4.18 14.90 2.78
C SER A 141 -2.77 14.38 2.91
N PHE A 142 -1.85 15.30 3.08
CA PHE A 142 -0.44 15.01 3.30
C PHE A 142 0.09 16.09 4.23
N GLU A 143 0.28 15.74 5.50
CA GLU A 143 0.63 16.74 6.51
C GLU A 143 1.66 16.18 7.50
N ALA A 144 2.20 17.04 8.35
CA ALA A 144 3.10 16.63 9.40
C ALA A 144 2.32 15.88 10.49
N GLY A 145 2.96 14.90 11.09
CA GLY A 145 2.39 14.12 12.17
C GLY A 145 3.41 13.92 13.28
N ALA A 146 3.08 13.08 14.25
CA ALA A 146 3.96 12.78 15.36
C ALA A 146 4.00 11.29 15.66
N ARG A 147 5.19 10.74 15.66
CA ARG A 147 5.48 9.38 16.13
C ARG A 147 6.98 9.18 16.18
N GLY A 148 7.43 8.10 16.80
CA GLY A 148 8.82 7.67 16.72
C GLY A 148 9.16 7.09 15.34
N VAL A 149 10.39 6.69 15.13
CA VAL A 149 10.82 6.06 13.87
C VAL A 149 10.05 4.78 13.64
N GLY A 150 9.56 4.62 12.42
CA GLY A 150 8.78 3.46 12.01
C GLY A 150 7.57 3.87 11.17
N THR A 151 6.63 2.95 11.00
CA THR A 151 5.45 3.17 10.17
C THR A 151 4.20 2.58 10.82
N THR A 152 3.11 3.33 10.77
CA THR A 152 1.79 2.84 11.13
C THR A 152 0.89 3.00 9.91
N ILE A 153 0.33 1.90 9.43
CA ILE A 153 -0.63 1.91 8.32
C ILE A 153 -1.97 1.47 8.88
N THR A 154 -2.98 2.32 8.70
CA THR A 154 -4.35 2.06 9.15
C THR A 154 -5.24 1.94 7.92
N VAL A 155 -5.89 0.79 7.77
CA VAL A 155 -6.81 0.49 6.67
C VAL A 155 -8.21 0.42 7.25
N LYS A 156 -9.09 1.29 6.78
CA LYS A 156 -10.47 1.39 7.28
C LYS A 156 -11.47 1.11 6.18
N ASN A 157 -12.56 0.46 6.56
CA ASN A 157 -13.70 0.21 5.68
C ASN A 157 -13.29 -0.48 4.37
N LEU A 158 -12.58 -1.58 4.53
CA LEU A 158 -12.11 -2.39 3.39
C LEU A 158 -13.29 -2.78 2.51
N PHE A 159 -13.13 -2.60 1.21
CA PHE A 159 -14.16 -2.87 0.20
C PHE A 159 -15.39 -1.96 0.27
N TYR A 160 -15.27 -0.77 0.89
CA TYR A 160 -16.41 0.16 0.99
C TYR A 160 -16.96 0.55 -0.38
N ASN A 161 -16.10 0.60 -1.40
CA ASN A 161 -16.47 0.97 -2.78
C ASN A 161 -16.66 -0.24 -3.71
N THR A 162 -16.64 -1.45 -3.15
CA THR A 162 -16.88 -2.69 -3.89
C THR A 162 -17.87 -3.56 -3.13
N PRO A 163 -19.17 -3.15 -3.11
CA PRO A 163 -20.17 -3.82 -2.27
C PRO A 163 -20.35 -5.31 -2.55
N ALA A 164 -20.25 -5.72 -3.81
CA ALA A 164 -20.39 -7.12 -4.18
C ALA A 164 -19.28 -7.96 -3.53
N ARG A 165 -18.06 -7.46 -3.53
CA ARG A 165 -16.92 -8.13 -2.90
C ARG A 165 -17.10 -8.21 -1.39
N LYS A 166 -17.56 -7.13 -0.77
CA LYS A 166 -17.80 -7.08 0.66
C LYS A 166 -18.83 -8.14 1.10
N LYS A 167 -19.86 -8.38 0.29
CA LYS A 167 -20.88 -9.38 0.59
C LYS A 167 -20.33 -10.80 0.64
N PHE A 168 -19.30 -11.11 -0.09
CA PHE A 168 -18.71 -12.44 -0.11
C PHE A 168 -17.77 -12.71 1.07
N LEU A 169 -17.48 -11.70 1.86
CA LEU A 169 -16.67 -11.88 3.06
C LEU A 169 -17.54 -12.45 4.17
N LYS A 170 -17.10 -13.57 4.71
CA LYS A 170 -17.75 -14.18 5.87
C LYS A 170 -17.14 -13.60 7.13
N THR A 171 -17.98 -13.27 8.05
CA THR A 171 -17.55 -12.81 9.37
C THR A 171 -16.91 -13.94 10.18
#